data_8190bf07866f3ddffa71688f9a49751d
#
_entry.id   8190bf07866f3ddffa71688f9a49751d
#
_cell.length_a   1.000
_cell.length_b   1.000
_cell.length_c   1.000
_cell.angle_alpha   90.00
_cell.angle_beta   90.00
_cell.angle_gamma   90.00
#
_symmetry.space_group_name_H-M   'P 1'
#
loop_
_entity.id
_entity.type
_entity.pdbx_description
1 polymer ?
#
loop_
_entity_poly.entity_id
_entity_poly.type
_entity_poly.pdbx_seq_one_letter_code
_entity_poly.pdbx_strand_id
1 'polypeptide(L)'
;MAVDRDYVYWANEGDSSTSGGTIGRARLDGSDVDPDFILTDALLPCGVAVDGSHLYWANSAGGAIGRARLDGSEIENSFIDGARWPCGVTVDANFIYWGNAGEFMASSGPAAVGRARLDGSEVDQEWVIGMLGICGVAVDRGAAV
;
A
#
# COMPACT_ATOMS: atom_id res chain seq x y z
N MET A 1 1.67 -4.42 7.01
CA MET A 1 0.84 -4.31 8.23
C MET A 1 0.85 -2.87 8.72
N ALA A 2 -0.32 -2.35 9.10
CA ALA A 2 -0.49 -1.00 9.65
C ALA A 2 -1.39 -1.04 10.90
N VAL A 3 -1.33 0.00 11.71
CA VAL A 3 -2.09 0.09 12.97
C VAL A 3 -2.64 1.51 13.11
N ASP A 4 -3.90 1.63 13.43
CA ASP A 4 -4.51 2.88 13.89
C ASP A 4 -4.84 2.82 15.39
N ARG A 5 -5.77 3.64 15.86
CA ARG A 5 -6.15 3.68 17.28
C ARG A 5 -6.85 2.40 17.74
N ASP A 6 -7.62 1.75 16.85
CA ASP A 6 -8.57 0.70 17.21
C ASP A 6 -8.24 -0.65 16.55
N TYR A 7 -7.57 -0.65 15.38
CA TYR A 7 -7.37 -1.81 14.54
C TYR A 7 -5.93 -2.00 14.07
N VAL A 8 -5.57 -3.25 13.85
CA VAL A 8 -4.44 -3.68 13.03
C VAL A 8 -4.98 -4.11 11.65
N TYR A 9 -4.24 -3.76 10.59
CA TYR A 9 -4.56 -4.07 9.20
C TYR A 9 -3.42 -4.82 8.54
N TRP A 10 -3.73 -5.78 7.69
CA TRP A 10 -2.74 -6.54 6.93
C TRP A 10 -3.23 -6.85 5.52
N ALA A 11 -2.29 -7.10 4.61
CA ALA A 11 -2.59 -7.57 3.26
C ALA A 11 -2.47 -9.09 3.22
N ASN A 12 -3.45 -9.74 2.59
CA ASN A 12 -3.45 -11.15 2.23
C ASN A 12 -3.23 -11.24 0.73
N GLU A 13 -2.13 -11.81 0.29
CA GLU A 13 -1.75 -11.84 -1.12
C GLU A 13 -2.72 -12.64 -2.01
N GLY A 14 -3.51 -13.50 -1.43
CA GLY A 14 -4.36 -14.43 -2.15
C GLY A 14 -3.57 -15.57 -2.80
N ASP A 15 -4.28 -16.53 -3.37
CA ASP A 15 -3.62 -17.50 -4.25
C ASP A 15 -3.67 -17.01 -5.71
N SER A 16 -2.63 -17.29 -6.45
CA SER A 16 -2.43 -16.80 -7.82
C SER A 16 -3.43 -17.40 -8.84
N SER A 17 -4.40 -18.18 -8.41
CA SER A 17 -5.22 -18.96 -9.32
C SER A 17 -6.70 -18.60 -9.38
N THR A 18 -7.31 -18.01 -8.35
CA THR A 18 -8.78 -17.85 -8.33
C THR A 18 -9.36 -16.69 -7.53
N SER A 19 -8.61 -16.07 -6.64
CA SER A 19 -9.16 -15.00 -5.78
C SER A 19 -8.19 -13.84 -5.72
N GLY A 20 -8.67 -12.63 -5.97
CA GLY A 20 -7.93 -11.41 -5.66
C GLY A 20 -7.49 -11.43 -4.19
N GLY A 21 -6.42 -10.71 -3.87
CA GLY A 21 -6.00 -10.54 -2.48
C GLY A 21 -7.01 -9.74 -1.68
N THR A 22 -6.86 -9.73 -0.38
CA THR A 22 -7.74 -8.97 0.53
C THR A 22 -6.93 -8.11 1.49
N ILE A 23 -7.56 -7.09 2.04
CA ILE A 23 -7.05 -6.43 3.24
C ILE A 23 -7.88 -6.91 4.41
N GLY A 24 -7.22 -7.53 5.37
CA GLY A 24 -7.84 -7.96 6.62
C GLY A 24 -7.63 -6.92 7.73
N ARG A 25 -8.47 -7.00 8.76
CA ARG A 25 -8.31 -6.24 10.00
C ARG A 25 -8.70 -7.05 11.23
N ALA A 26 -8.23 -6.62 12.39
CA ALA A 26 -8.69 -7.08 13.69
C ALA A 26 -8.54 -5.95 14.71
N ARG A 27 -9.27 -6.03 15.84
CA ARG A 27 -9.01 -5.12 16.94
C ARG A 27 -7.63 -5.36 17.54
N LEU A 28 -7.09 -4.34 18.22
CA LEU A 28 -5.76 -4.42 18.84
C LEU A 28 -5.68 -5.47 19.95
N ASP A 29 -6.81 -5.88 20.53
CA ASP A 29 -6.87 -6.99 21.49
C ASP A 29 -6.97 -8.38 20.85
N GLY A 30 -6.96 -8.44 19.51
CA GLY A 30 -7.06 -9.68 18.72
C GLY A 30 -8.49 -10.16 18.48
N SER A 31 -9.50 -9.42 18.91
CA SER A 31 -10.90 -9.72 18.62
C SER A 31 -11.36 -9.16 17.27
N ASP A 32 -12.61 -9.45 16.88
CA ASP A 32 -13.26 -8.96 15.67
C ASP A 32 -12.40 -9.15 14.40
N VAL A 33 -11.82 -10.34 14.24
CA VAL A 33 -10.97 -10.68 13.10
C VAL A 33 -11.83 -10.78 11.83
N ASP A 34 -11.55 -9.92 10.87
CA ASP A 34 -12.17 -9.88 9.56
C ASP A 34 -11.07 -9.97 8.49
N PRO A 35 -10.77 -11.16 7.95
CA PRO A 35 -9.69 -11.34 6.98
C PRO A 35 -10.04 -10.78 5.60
N ASP A 36 -11.32 -10.56 5.32
CA ASP A 36 -11.86 -10.13 4.04
C ASP A 36 -12.50 -8.74 4.12
N PHE A 37 -12.01 -7.90 5.02
CA PHE A 37 -12.54 -6.56 5.28
C PHE A 37 -12.64 -5.69 4.02
N ILE A 38 -11.63 -5.75 3.14
CA ILE A 38 -11.68 -5.16 1.80
C ILE A 38 -11.30 -6.24 0.80
N LEU A 39 -12.22 -6.52 -0.12
CA LEU A 39 -11.94 -7.34 -1.29
C LEU A 39 -11.23 -6.47 -2.32
N THR A 40 -9.98 -6.76 -2.59
CA THR A 40 -9.26 -6.08 -3.65
C THR A 40 -9.38 -6.88 -4.94
N ASP A 41 -9.76 -6.24 -6.05
CA ASP A 41 -9.69 -6.88 -7.38
C ASP A 41 -8.23 -7.07 -7.83
N ALA A 42 -7.31 -6.69 -6.98
CA ALA A 42 -5.89 -6.68 -7.27
C ALA A 42 -5.22 -7.99 -6.87
N LEU A 43 -4.38 -8.47 -7.76
CA LEU A 43 -3.50 -9.58 -7.48
C LEU A 43 -2.31 -9.10 -6.63
N LEU A 44 -2.04 -9.79 -5.53
CA LEU A 44 -0.88 -9.60 -4.66
C LEU A 44 -0.84 -8.22 -3.97
N PRO A 45 -1.82 -7.86 -3.14
CA PRO A 45 -1.64 -6.71 -2.24
C PRO A 45 -0.52 -7.02 -1.24
N CYS A 46 0.45 -6.12 -1.11
CA CYS A 46 1.69 -6.41 -0.39
C CYS A 46 1.88 -5.56 0.87
N GLY A 47 1.87 -4.26 0.78
CA GLY A 47 2.04 -3.34 1.90
C GLY A 47 0.75 -2.63 2.26
N VAL A 48 0.56 -2.29 3.52
CA VAL A 48 -0.59 -1.51 4.00
C VAL A 48 -0.10 -0.35 4.84
N ALA A 49 -0.70 0.82 4.64
CA ALA A 49 -0.53 2.00 5.47
C ALA A 49 -1.89 2.60 5.83
N VAL A 50 -1.94 3.38 6.88
CA VAL A 50 -3.15 4.05 7.37
C VAL A 50 -2.82 5.48 7.80
N ASP A 51 -3.66 6.42 7.41
CA ASP A 51 -3.71 7.75 7.99
C ASP A 51 -4.94 7.90 8.92
N GLY A 52 -5.33 9.11 9.24
CA GLY A 52 -6.53 9.34 10.09
C GLY A 52 -7.88 9.08 9.41
N SER A 53 -7.91 8.76 8.12
CA SER A 53 -9.13 8.68 7.30
C SER A 53 -9.17 7.50 6.35
N HIS A 54 -8.02 7.08 5.83
CA HIS A 54 -7.91 6.10 4.76
C HIS A 54 -6.90 5.01 5.04
N LEU A 55 -7.15 3.86 4.43
CA LEU A 55 -6.21 2.79 4.18
C LEU A 55 -5.61 2.94 2.79
N TYR A 56 -4.34 2.60 2.66
CA TYR A 56 -3.60 2.53 1.40
C TYR A 56 -2.92 1.19 1.30
N TRP A 57 -2.86 0.59 0.11
CA TRP A 57 -2.15 -0.66 -0.11
C TRP A 57 -1.43 -0.68 -1.46
N ALA A 58 -0.33 -1.41 -1.50
CA ALA A 58 0.42 -1.64 -2.73
C ALA A 58 -0.16 -2.85 -3.47
N ASN A 59 -0.62 -2.66 -4.71
CA ASN A 59 -1.08 -3.71 -5.62
C ASN A 59 0.09 -4.13 -6.51
N SER A 60 0.88 -5.10 -6.08
CA SER A 60 2.14 -5.45 -6.76
C SER A 60 1.93 -5.85 -8.21
N ALA A 61 1.06 -6.81 -8.49
CA ALA A 61 0.81 -7.27 -9.85
C ALA A 61 -0.04 -6.28 -10.68
N GLY A 62 -0.84 -5.46 -10.03
CA GLY A 62 -1.64 -4.42 -10.69
C GLY A 62 -0.85 -3.15 -11.01
N GLY A 63 0.34 -2.98 -10.45
CA GLY A 63 1.15 -1.77 -10.69
C GLY A 63 0.51 -0.48 -10.18
N ALA A 64 -0.19 -0.55 -9.06
CA ALA A 64 -0.96 0.57 -8.52
C ALA A 64 -0.91 0.66 -6.99
N ILE A 65 -1.25 1.81 -6.46
CA ILE A 65 -1.58 1.97 -5.05
C ILE A 65 -3.09 2.10 -4.92
N GLY A 66 -3.69 1.22 -4.13
CA GLY A 66 -5.11 1.27 -3.81
C GLY A 66 -5.38 2.11 -2.58
N ARG A 67 -6.64 2.56 -2.44
CA ARG A 67 -7.12 3.33 -1.29
C ARG A 67 -8.57 2.94 -0.94
N ALA A 68 -8.92 3.03 0.34
CA ALA A 68 -10.29 2.97 0.83
C ALA A 68 -10.44 3.79 2.12
N ARG A 69 -11.67 4.09 2.52
CA ARG A 69 -11.93 4.63 3.85
C ARG A 69 -11.69 3.58 4.94
N LEU A 70 -11.45 4.02 6.17
CA LEU A 70 -11.26 3.13 7.34
C LEU A 70 -12.51 2.28 7.67
N ASP A 71 -13.68 2.67 7.19
CA ASP A 71 -14.92 1.87 7.32
C ASP A 71 -15.10 0.82 6.22
N GLY A 72 -14.17 0.76 5.25
CA GLY A 72 -14.19 -0.16 4.11
C GLY A 72 -14.98 0.36 2.90
N SER A 73 -15.46 1.59 2.94
CA SER A 73 -16.15 2.22 1.81
C SER A 73 -15.17 2.92 0.86
N GLU A 74 -15.69 3.40 -0.28
CA GLU A 74 -14.95 4.16 -1.30
C GLU A 74 -13.66 3.44 -1.75
N ILE A 75 -13.77 2.17 -2.11
CA ILE A 75 -12.63 1.36 -2.57
C ILE A 75 -12.19 1.81 -3.96
N GLU A 76 -10.95 2.22 -4.08
CA GLU A 76 -10.28 2.59 -5.33
C GLU A 76 -9.02 1.72 -5.50
N ASN A 77 -9.12 0.63 -6.26
CA ASN A 77 -8.00 -0.32 -6.42
C ASN A 77 -6.80 0.26 -7.21
N SER A 78 -7.03 1.31 -7.98
CA SER A 78 -6.03 2.03 -8.79
C SER A 78 -6.08 3.53 -8.50
N PHE A 79 -6.02 3.89 -7.23
CA PHE A 79 -5.99 5.31 -6.80
C PHE A 79 -4.76 6.06 -7.35
N ILE A 80 -3.61 5.40 -7.41
CA ILE A 80 -2.40 5.87 -8.08
C ILE A 80 -1.91 4.77 -9.00
N ASP A 81 -1.91 5.02 -10.30
CA ASP A 81 -1.44 4.09 -11.33
C ASP A 81 0.04 4.27 -11.67
N GLY A 82 0.59 3.30 -12.40
CA GLY A 82 1.93 3.35 -12.99
C GLY A 82 3.05 3.04 -12.01
N ALA A 83 2.74 2.51 -10.85
CA ALA A 83 3.74 1.94 -9.95
C ALA A 83 4.34 0.67 -10.56
N ARG A 84 5.63 0.43 -10.31
CA ARG A 84 6.34 -0.73 -10.88
C ARG A 84 6.59 -1.79 -9.81
N TRP A 85 5.72 -2.81 -9.74
CA TRP A 85 5.75 -3.81 -8.67
C TRP A 85 5.85 -3.17 -7.28
N PRO A 86 4.89 -2.33 -6.91
CA PRO A 86 4.95 -1.68 -5.61
C PRO A 86 4.85 -2.74 -4.50
N CYS A 87 5.75 -2.64 -3.52
CA CYS A 87 5.83 -3.63 -2.46
C CYS A 87 5.44 -3.06 -1.08
N GLY A 88 6.07 -2.01 -0.65
CA GLY A 88 5.74 -1.33 0.60
C GLY A 88 5.05 0.00 0.35
N VAL A 89 4.17 0.39 1.25
CA VAL A 89 3.54 1.71 1.26
C VAL A 89 3.58 2.30 2.65
N THR A 90 3.79 3.60 2.75
CA THR A 90 3.70 4.37 4.00
C THR A 90 3.15 5.76 3.72
N VAL A 91 2.67 6.43 4.76
CA VAL A 91 2.09 7.78 4.65
C VAL A 91 2.57 8.67 5.79
N ASP A 92 2.74 9.95 5.49
CA ASP A 92 2.87 11.01 6.49
C ASP A 92 1.66 11.97 6.43
N ALA A 93 1.80 13.16 6.98
CA ALA A 93 0.72 14.14 7.02
C ALA A 93 0.35 14.73 5.63
N ASN A 94 1.21 14.58 4.62
CA ASN A 94 1.08 15.24 3.33
C ASN A 94 1.17 14.29 2.14
N PHE A 95 1.89 13.18 2.29
CA PHE A 95 2.27 12.33 1.17
C PHE A 95 2.09 10.85 1.44
N ILE A 96 1.89 10.11 0.37
CA ILE A 96 1.99 8.66 0.27
C ILE A 96 3.34 8.36 -0.38
N TYR A 97 4.05 7.35 0.15
CA TYR A 97 5.30 6.85 -0.39
C TYR A 97 5.21 5.35 -0.62
N TRP A 98 5.80 4.86 -1.71
CA TRP A 98 5.83 3.42 -2.02
C TRP A 98 7.17 3.02 -2.62
N GLY A 99 7.53 1.77 -2.41
CA GLY A 99 8.71 1.17 -3.03
C GLY A 99 8.35 0.56 -4.37
N ASN A 100 8.89 1.07 -5.46
CA ASN A 100 8.87 0.44 -6.78
C ASN A 100 10.02 -0.55 -6.86
N ALA A 101 9.74 -1.86 -6.70
CA ALA A 101 10.78 -2.88 -6.70
C ALA A 101 11.40 -3.14 -8.09
N GLY A 102 10.76 -2.65 -9.15
CA GLY A 102 11.09 -2.97 -10.53
C GLY A 102 10.63 -4.38 -10.92
N GLU A 103 10.68 -4.71 -12.19
CA GLU A 103 10.33 -6.06 -12.61
C GLU A 103 11.42 -7.05 -12.19
N PHE A 104 11.03 -8.09 -11.49
CA PHE A 104 11.92 -9.17 -11.00
C PHE A 104 12.60 -9.96 -12.13
N MET A 105 12.16 -9.79 -13.37
CA MET A 105 12.58 -10.61 -14.53
C MET A 105 12.93 -9.85 -15.81
N ALA A 106 12.89 -8.54 -15.87
CA ALA A 106 13.22 -7.80 -17.08
C ALA A 106 13.81 -6.43 -16.79
N SER A 107 14.71 -6.04 -17.64
CA SER A 107 15.48 -4.82 -17.77
C SER A 107 14.72 -3.46 -17.69
N SER A 108 13.67 -3.32 -16.93
CA SER A 108 12.84 -2.12 -16.87
C SER A 108 13.09 -1.23 -15.67
N GLY A 109 14.29 -0.72 -15.58
CA GLY A 109 14.64 0.41 -14.74
C GLY A 109 15.07 0.05 -13.31
N PRO A 110 15.79 0.94 -12.64
CA PRO A 110 16.22 0.77 -11.26
C PRO A 110 15.02 0.80 -10.32
N ALA A 111 15.16 0.14 -9.15
CA ALA A 111 14.23 0.31 -8.08
C ALA A 111 14.20 1.80 -7.64
N ALA A 112 13.02 2.25 -7.23
CA ALA A 112 12.79 3.65 -6.89
C ALA A 112 11.79 3.78 -5.74
N VAL A 113 11.82 4.88 -5.02
CA VAL A 113 10.69 5.30 -4.19
C VAL A 113 9.79 6.22 -5.01
N GLY A 114 8.52 5.86 -5.11
CA GLY A 114 7.49 6.75 -5.62
C GLY A 114 6.86 7.57 -4.51
N ARG A 115 6.29 8.70 -4.87
CA ARG A 115 5.60 9.62 -3.97
C ARG A 115 4.42 10.28 -4.65
N ALA A 116 3.36 10.55 -3.89
CA ALA A 116 2.23 11.40 -4.32
C ALA A 116 1.62 12.10 -3.10
N ARG A 117 0.82 13.13 -3.33
CA ARG A 117 -0.01 13.72 -2.27
C ARG A 117 -1.11 12.75 -1.83
N LEU A 118 -1.66 12.96 -0.63
CA LEU A 118 -2.77 12.15 -0.09
C LEU A 118 -4.04 12.21 -0.94
N ASP A 119 -4.21 13.25 -1.77
CA ASP A 119 -5.31 13.38 -2.72
C ASP A 119 -5.04 12.70 -4.08
N GLY A 120 -3.86 12.06 -4.25
CA GLY A 120 -3.43 11.40 -5.48
C GLY A 120 -2.78 12.31 -6.52
N SER A 121 -2.62 13.60 -6.21
CA SER A 121 -1.92 14.53 -7.10
C SER A 121 -0.40 14.48 -6.94
N GLU A 122 0.31 15.20 -7.83
CA GLU A 122 1.78 15.30 -7.81
C GLU A 122 2.50 13.95 -7.76
N VAL A 123 2.03 12.99 -8.57
CA VAL A 123 2.62 11.65 -8.65
C VAL A 123 4.02 11.70 -9.25
N ASP A 124 5.01 11.23 -8.49
CA ASP A 124 6.39 11.03 -8.93
C ASP A 124 6.80 9.58 -8.67
N GLN A 125 6.91 8.78 -9.72
CA GLN A 125 7.24 7.35 -9.62
C GLN A 125 8.73 7.10 -9.33
N GLU A 126 9.57 8.11 -9.46
CA GLU A 126 11.03 8.03 -9.34
C GLU A 126 11.59 9.13 -8.43
N TRP A 127 10.85 9.52 -7.41
CA TRP A 127 11.24 10.55 -6.45
C TRP A 127 12.61 10.31 -5.82
N VAL A 128 12.95 9.07 -5.52
CA VAL A 128 14.31 8.64 -5.16
C VAL A 128 14.68 7.43 -6.01
N ILE A 129 15.83 7.50 -6.69
CA ILE A 129 16.34 6.47 -7.62
C ILE A 129 17.68 5.91 -7.16
N GLY A 130 18.16 4.85 -7.82
CA GLY A 130 19.52 4.31 -7.62
C GLY A 130 19.58 3.18 -6.60
N MET A 131 18.47 2.53 -6.30
CA MET A 131 18.38 1.39 -5.41
C MET A 131 18.38 0.07 -6.17
N LEU A 132 18.75 -1.01 -5.48
CA LEU A 132 18.66 -2.39 -5.97
C LEU A 132 17.59 -3.10 -5.13
N GLY A 133 16.38 -3.26 -5.69
CA GLY A 133 15.28 -3.98 -5.05
C GLY A 133 14.84 -3.33 -3.74
N ILE A 134 13.70 -2.69 -3.73
CA ILE A 134 13.12 -2.06 -2.55
C ILE A 134 11.78 -2.72 -2.22
N CYS A 135 11.64 -3.23 -1.01
CA CYS A 135 10.40 -3.84 -0.53
C CYS A 135 9.77 -3.13 0.68
N GLY A 136 10.44 -2.19 1.28
CA GLY A 136 9.90 -1.47 2.42
C GLY A 136 10.25 0.01 2.38
N VAL A 137 9.30 0.83 2.75
CA VAL A 137 9.48 2.26 3.00
C VAL A 137 8.90 2.59 4.36
N ALA A 138 9.55 3.49 5.06
CA ALA A 138 9.07 3.98 6.34
C ALA A 138 9.31 5.50 6.43
N VAL A 139 8.39 6.18 7.05
CA VAL A 139 8.55 7.58 7.42
C VAL A 139 8.39 7.72 8.93
N ASP A 140 9.19 8.56 9.52
CA ASP A 140 8.98 8.98 10.91
C ASP A 140 7.83 10.00 10.92
N ARG A 141 6.75 9.66 11.59
CA ARG A 141 5.60 10.57 11.73
C ARG A 141 5.89 11.74 12.67
N GLY A 142 7.15 11.85 13.14
CA GLY A 142 7.57 12.85 14.11
C GLY A 142 6.71 12.79 15.37
N ALA A 143 7.26 12.42 16.51
CA ALA A 143 6.56 12.64 17.77
C ALA A 143 6.10 14.10 17.76
N ALA A 144 4.80 14.34 17.82
CA ALA A 144 4.29 15.68 18.07
C ALA A 144 4.92 16.12 19.41
N VAL A 145 5.88 17.00 19.31
CA VAL A 145 6.52 17.61 20.46
C VAL A 145 5.51 18.57 21.08
#